data_9e923c9a17a2de4fc81d962893a76d79
#
_entry.id   9e923c9a17a2de4fc81d962893a76d79
#
_cell.length_a   1.000
_cell.length_b   1.000
_cell.length_c   1.000
_cell.angle_alpha   90.00
_cell.angle_beta   90.00
_cell.angle_gamma   90.00
#
_symmetry.space_group_name_H-M   'P 1'
#
loop_
_entity.id
_entity.type
_entity.pdbx_description
1 polymer ?
#
loop_
_entity_poly.entity_id
_entity_poly.type
_entity_poly.pdbx_seq_one_letter_code
_entity_poly.pdbx_strand_id
1 'polypeptide(L)'
;MSMLKKALERGLTPSNVISYLCLQIMRVNGALWGSLRLRLKALALGVRVEPGVSAHGPVGLMRWPGSNISIGAGASLISSWRRATAAALYAPVRLRTFGPGASIEIGPGCQLSGTSITARSTVIRLGRQVMFGPNCIVV
;
A
#
# COMPACT_ATOMS: atom_id res chain seq x y z
N MET A 1 -3.49 -30.82 -18.49
CA MET A 1 -4.73 -30.12 -18.87
C MET A 1 -4.44 -28.63 -18.94
N SER A 2 -4.60 -28.01 -20.09
CA SER A 2 -4.28 -26.59 -20.24
C SER A 2 -5.27 -25.72 -19.44
N MET A 3 -4.79 -24.59 -18.96
CA MET A 3 -5.64 -23.61 -18.23
C MET A 3 -6.88 -23.19 -19.04
N LEU A 4 -6.78 -23.20 -20.36
CA LEU A 4 -7.86 -22.90 -21.27
C LEU A 4 -9.02 -23.92 -21.15
N LYS A 5 -8.70 -25.20 -21.00
CA LYS A 5 -9.72 -26.26 -20.88
C LYS A 5 -10.50 -26.13 -19.57
N LYS A 6 -9.80 -25.83 -18.47
CA LYS A 6 -10.45 -25.54 -17.18
C LYS A 6 -11.31 -24.26 -17.22
N ALA A 7 -10.90 -23.27 -18.00
CA ALA A 7 -11.67 -22.04 -18.17
C ALA A 7 -12.96 -22.27 -18.97
N LEU A 8 -12.89 -23.07 -20.01
CA LEU A 8 -14.05 -23.46 -20.82
C LEU A 8 -15.06 -24.33 -20.04
N GLU A 9 -14.55 -25.25 -19.22
CA GLU A 9 -15.40 -26.11 -18.36
C GLU A 9 -16.13 -25.30 -17.25
N ARG A 10 -15.62 -24.14 -16.89
CA ARG A 10 -16.25 -23.23 -15.92
C ARG A 10 -17.23 -22.23 -16.56
N GLY A 11 -17.55 -22.39 -17.83
CA GLY A 11 -18.49 -21.52 -18.53
C GLY A 11 -17.99 -20.09 -18.76
N LEU A 12 -16.67 -19.91 -18.81
CA LEU A 12 -16.06 -18.59 -19.07
C LEU A 12 -16.23 -18.22 -20.54
N THR A 13 -17.10 -17.28 -20.80
CA THR A 13 -17.24 -16.69 -22.14
C THR A 13 -15.99 -15.87 -22.50
N PRO A 14 -15.68 -15.65 -23.80
CA PRO A 14 -14.57 -14.78 -24.22
C PRO A 14 -14.62 -13.38 -23.59
N SER A 15 -15.80 -12.85 -23.40
CA SER A 15 -16.04 -11.58 -22.71
C SER A 15 -15.54 -11.58 -21.26
N ASN A 16 -15.78 -12.66 -20.52
CA ASN A 16 -15.31 -12.80 -19.14
C ASN A 16 -13.79 -12.93 -19.04
N VAL A 17 -13.16 -13.59 -20.01
CA VAL A 17 -11.71 -13.68 -20.09
C VAL A 17 -11.07 -12.33 -20.33
N ILE A 18 -11.61 -11.55 -21.26
CA ILE A 18 -11.16 -10.19 -21.56
C ILE A 18 -11.33 -9.29 -20.34
N SER A 19 -12.46 -9.35 -19.68
CA SER A 19 -12.73 -8.60 -18.44
C SER A 19 -11.72 -8.94 -17.33
N TYR A 20 -11.44 -10.23 -17.14
CA TYR A 20 -10.44 -10.67 -16.17
C TYR A 20 -9.03 -10.16 -16.49
N LEU A 21 -8.62 -10.23 -17.76
CA LEU A 21 -7.32 -9.72 -18.20
C LEU A 21 -7.22 -8.20 -18.00
N CYS A 22 -8.26 -7.45 -18.32
CA CYS A 22 -8.32 -6.02 -18.07
C CYS A 22 -8.15 -5.69 -16.58
N LEU A 23 -8.84 -6.41 -15.71
CA LEU A 23 -8.72 -6.24 -14.27
C LEU A 23 -7.29 -6.52 -13.77
N GLN A 24 -6.65 -7.57 -14.27
CA GLN A 24 -5.27 -7.89 -13.91
C GLN A 24 -4.29 -6.80 -14.37
N ILE A 25 -4.45 -6.30 -15.60
CA ILE A 25 -3.64 -5.20 -16.13
C ILE A 25 -3.82 -3.95 -15.28
N MET A 26 -5.04 -3.60 -14.91
CA MET A 26 -5.32 -2.44 -14.04
C MET A 26 -4.68 -2.57 -12.66
N ARG A 27 -4.72 -3.76 -12.08
CA ARG A 27 -4.07 -4.03 -10.78
C ARG A 27 -2.56 -3.91 -10.86
N VAL A 28 -1.94 -4.51 -11.86
CA VAL A 28 -0.48 -4.47 -12.06
C VAL A 28 -0.03 -3.03 -12.34
N ASN A 29 -0.72 -2.31 -13.20
CA ASN A 29 -0.42 -0.90 -13.47
C ASN A 29 -0.55 -0.04 -12.22
N GLY A 30 -1.61 -0.22 -11.44
CA GLY A 30 -1.80 0.50 -10.19
C GLY A 30 -0.67 0.25 -9.19
N ALA A 31 -0.21 -0.99 -9.07
CA ALA A 31 0.90 -1.35 -8.21
C ALA A 31 2.24 -0.77 -8.69
N LEU A 32 2.53 -0.85 -9.98
CA LEU A 32 3.77 -0.32 -10.56
C LEU A 32 3.86 1.20 -10.43
N TRP A 33 2.83 1.92 -10.84
CA TRP A 33 2.79 3.37 -10.75
C TRP A 33 2.77 3.86 -9.31
N GLY A 34 1.98 3.23 -8.46
CA GLY A 34 1.93 3.56 -7.04
C GLY A 34 3.26 3.35 -6.34
N SER A 35 3.93 2.23 -6.60
CA SER A 35 5.24 1.92 -6.03
C SER A 35 6.33 2.86 -6.53
N LEU A 36 6.32 3.21 -7.82
CA LEU A 36 7.27 4.17 -8.38
C LEU A 36 7.10 5.55 -7.76
N ARG A 37 5.86 6.04 -7.67
CA ARG A 37 5.55 7.33 -7.04
C ARG A 37 5.95 7.35 -5.57
N LEU A 38 5.69 6.26 -4.85
CA LEU A 38 6.10 6.13 -3.45
C LEU A 38 7.61 6.25 -3.30
N ARG A 39 8.38 5.54 -4.13
CA ARG A 39 9.85 5.58 -4.09
C ARG A 39 10.41 6.95 -4.42
N LEU A 40 9.85 7.62 -5.42
CA LEU A 40 10.26 8.99 -5.77
C LEU A 40 9.96 9.99 -4.64
N LYS A 41 8.78 9.93 -4.05
CA LYS A 41 8.43 10.75 -2.88
C LYS A 41 9.33 10.44 -1.68
N ALA A 42 9.61 9.17 -1.44
CA ALA A 42 10.47 8.73 -0.34
C ALA A 42 11.90 9.27 -0.49
N LEU A 43 12.45 9.23 -1.69
CA LEU A 43 13.77 9.81 -1.97
C LEU A 43 13.78 11.33 -1.73
N ALA A 44 12.75 12.04 -2.21
CA ALA A 44 12.65 13.48 -2.04
C ALA A 44 12.49 13.90 -0.57
N LEU A 45 11.75 13.11 0.22
CA LEU A 45 11.45 13.42 1.62
C LEU A 45 12.41 12.75 2.62
N GLY A 46 13.33 11.90 2.18
CA GLY A 46 14.22 11.16 3.07
C GLY A 46 13.53 10.04 3.85
N VAL A 47 12.47 9.47 3.31
CA VAL A 47 11.78 8.30 3.87
C VAL A 47 12.50 7.03 3.45
N ARG A 48 12.75 6.14 4.41
CA ARG A 48 13.37 4.85 4.11
C ARG A 48 12.32 3.84 3.64
N VAL A 49 12.50 3.32 2.45
CA VAL A 49 11.65 2.29 1.87
C VAL A 49 12.51 1.06 1.53
N GLU A 50 12.25 -0.04 2.20
CA GLU A 50 12.97 -1.30 1.98
C GLU A 50 12.53 -1.99 0.67
N PRO A 51 13.32 -2.95 0.16
CA PRO A 51 12.94 -3.71 -1.04
C PRO A 51 11.63 -4.48 -0.86
N GLY A 52 10.89 -4.66 -1.96
CA GLY A 52 9.64 -5.42 -1.97
C GLY A 52 8.42 -4.66 -1.45
N VAL A 53 8.55 -3.40 -1.06
CA VAL A 53 7.40 -2.57 -0.71
C VAL A 53 6.58 -2.28 -1.95
N SER A 54 5.27 -2.52 -1.86
CA SER A 54 4.31 -2.21 -2.91
C SER A 54 3.31 -1.16 -2.46
N ALA A 55 2.94 -0.26 -3.36
CA ALA A 55 1.90 0.72 -3.14
C ALA A 55 0.86 0.64 -4.25
N HIS A 56 -0.39 0.52 -3.86
CA HIS A 56 -1.53 0.47 -4.77
C HIS A 56 -2.31 1.79 -4.67
N GLY A 57 -1.98 2.72 -5.55
CA GLY A 57 -2.54 4.07 -5.53
C GLY A 57 -1.66 5.07 -4.78
N PRO A 58 -2.15 6.31 -4.61
CA PRO A 58 -1.37 7.38 -4.01
C PRO A 58 -1.16 7.17 -2.51
N VAL A 59 0.08 7.39 -2.04
CA VAL A 59 0.42 7.36 -0.61
C VAL A 59 0.82 8.76 -0.18
N GLY A 60 0.18 9.26 0.88
CA GLY A 60 0.54 10.54 1.48
C GLY A 60 1.71 10.40 2.43
N LEU A 61 2.85 10.98 2.08
CA LEU A 61 4.02 11.04 2.94
C LEU A 61 4.27 12.49 3.35
N MET A 62 4.40 12.72 4.65
CA MET A 62 4.75 14.03 5.19
C MET A 62 5.72 13.84 6.36
N ARG A 63 7.00 14.07 6.10
CA ARG A 63 8.06 13.92 7.10
C ARG A 63 8.52 15.28 7.58
N TRP A 64 8.39 15.52 8.88
CA TRP A 64 8.97 16.70 9.51
C TRP A 64 10.50 16.62 9.52
N PRO A 65 11.23 17.73 9.33
CA PRO A 65 12.68 17.72 9.42
C PRO A 65 13.17 17.16 10.76
N GLY A 66 14.14 16.24 10.71
CA GLY A 66 14.66 15.57 11.90
C GLY A 66 13.83 14.39 12.40
N SER A 67 12.68 14.11 11.82
CA SER A 67 11.90 12.90 12.12
C SER A 67 12.31 11.71 11.25
N ASN A 68 11.74 10.55 11.53
CA ASN A 68 12.02 9.33 10.79
C ASN A 68 10.74 8.62 10.36
N ILE A 69 10.70 8.20 9.11
CA ILE A 69 9.67 7.28 8.59
C ILE A 69 10.39 6.16 7.86
N SER A 70 10.13 4.92 8.26
CA SER A 70 10.68 3.73 7.61
C SER A 70 9.59 2.72 7.29
N ILE A 71 9.67 2.10 6.12
CA ILE A 71 8.73 1.10 5.65
C ILE A 71 9.51 -0.19 5.41
N GLY A 72 9.15 -1.23 6.13
CA GLY A 72 9.84 -2.52 6.11
C GLY A 72 9.62 -3.31 4.83
N ALA A 73 10.50 -4.28 4.58
CA ALA A 73 10.48 -5.10 3.38
C ALA A 73 9.16 -5.85 3.21
N GLY A 74 8.63 -5.88 1.99
CA GLY A 74 7.41 -6.61 1.66
C GLY A 74 6.12 -5.98 2.19
N ALA A 75 6.16 -4.77 2.75
CA ALA A 75 4.95 -4.07 3.18
C ALA A 75 4.09 -3.67 1.97
N SER A 76 2.78 -3.70 2.16
CA SER A 76 1.80 -3.31 1.16
C SER A 76 0.98 -2.11 1.65
N LEU A 77 1.01 -1.03 0.89
CA LEU A 77 0.24 0.18 1.17
C LEU A 77 -0.90 0.29 0.15
N ILE A 78 -2.12 0.06 0.59
CA ILE A 78 -3.29 -0.02 -0.28
C ILE A 78 -4.10 1.27 -0.13
N SER A 79 -4.06 2.11 -1.14
CA SER A 79 -4.79 3.37 -1.21
C SER A 79 -5.88 3.37 -2.30
N SER A 80 -6.02 2.27 -3.02
CA SER A 80 -6.98 2.13 -4.12
C SER A 80 -8.07 1.14 -3.76
N TRP A 81 -9.33 1.55 -3.92
CA TRP A 81 -10.49 0.67 -3.73
C TRP A 81 -10.47 -0.56 -4.65
N ARG A 82 -9.78 -0.48 -5.79
CA ARG A 82 -9.66 -1.59 -6.75
C ARG A 82 -8.90 -2.78 -6.17
N ARG A 83 -8.06 -2.54 -5.17
CA ARG A 83 -7.31 -3.58 -4.47
C ARG A 83 -7.96 -4.01 -3.18
N ALA A 84 -8.77 -3.15 -2.58
CA ALA A 84 -9.50 -3.47 -1.34
C ALA A 84 -10.62 -4.45 -1.63
N THR A 85 -10.70 -5.51 -0.84
CA THR A 85 -11.65 -6.59 -1.05
C THR A 85 -12.91 -6.47 -0.18
N ALA A 86 -12.87 -5.73 0.90
CA ALA A 86 -13.90 -5.82 1.93
C ALA A 86 -14.72 -4.56 2.15
N ALA A 87 -14.17 -3.37 1.90
CA ALA A 87 -14.89 -2.13 2.17
C ALA A 87 -14.40 -1.00 1.28
N ALA A 88 -15.17 0.05 1.18
CA ALA A 88 -14.77 1.26 0.51
C ALA A 88 -13.61 1.93 1.26
N LEU A 89 -12.56 2.30 0.53
CA LEU A 89 -11.49 3.12 1.06
C LEU A 89 -11.84 4.59 0.85
N TYR A 90 -12.02 5.33 1.93
CA TYR A 90 -12.37 6.75 1.90
C TYR A 90 -11.15 7.66 1.80
N ALA A 91 -9.97 7.16 2.13
CA ALA A 91 -8.75 7.94 2.12
C ALA A 91 -7.55 7.09 1.69
N PRO A 92 -6.51 7.70 1.11
CA PRO A 92 -5.24 7.02 0.86
C PRO A 92 -4.53 6.69 2.17
N VAL A 93 -3.54 5.80 2.10
CA VAL A 93 -2.59 5.60 3.20
C VAL A 93 -1.82 6.90 3.41
N ARG A 94 -1.75 7.35 4.64
CA ARG A 94 -1.04 8.58 5.03
C ARG A 94 -0.10 8.31 6.18
N LEU A 95 1.15 8.67 6.03
CA LEU A 95 2.17 8.59 7.07
C LEU A 95 2.71 10.00 7.32
N ARG A 96 2.52 10.51 8.52
CA ARG A 96 2.83 11.89 8.86
C ARG A 96 3.57 12.01 10.18
N THR A 97 4.62 12.82 10.20
CA THR A 97 5.32 13.21 11.43
C THR A 97 5.23 14.72 11.60
N PHE A 98 5.14 15.19 12.85
CA PHE A 98 4.96 16.61 13.15
C PHE A 98 6.03 17.20 14.07
N GLY A 99 7.07 16.47 14.37
CA GLY A 99 8.15 16.97 15.23
C GLY A 99 9.46 16.25 14.98
N PRO A 100 10.60 16.85 15.37
CA PRO A 100 11.91 16.28 15.09
C PRO A 100 12.19 14.96 15.81
N GLY A 101 11.53 14.68 16.93
CA GLY A 101 11.65 13.43 17.67
C GLY A 101 10.63 12.36 17.28
N ALA A 102 9.76 12.63 16.32
CA ALA A 102 8.74 11.68 15.89
C ALA A 102 9.33 10.60 14.99
N SER A 103 8.82 9.38 15.10
CA SER A 103 9.23 8.27 14.26
C SER A 103 8.05 7.36 13.96
N ILE A 104 7.95 6.91 12.71
CA ILE A 104 7.02 5.89 12.26
C ILE A 104 7.86 4.76 11.67
N GLU A 105 7.76 3.58 12.27
CA GLU A 105 8.45 2.38 11.81
C GLU A 105 7.44 1.31 11.47
N ILE A 106 7.33 0.98 10.18
CA ILE A 106 6.46 -0.08 9.69
C ILE A 106 7.30 -1.33 9.49
N GLY A 107 6.97 -2.39 10.20
CA GLY A 107 7.67 -3.66 10.14
C GLY A 107 7.49 -4.39 8.80
N PRO A 108 8.31 -5.41 8.53
CA PRO A 108 8.23 -6.18 7.30
C PRO A 108 6.91 -6.95 7.19
N GLY A 109 6.39 -7.04 5.96
CA GLY A 109 5.17 -7.77 5.64
C GLY A 109 3.88 -7.13 6.15
N CYS A 110 3.91 -5.91 6.65
CA CYS A 110 2.70 -5.19 7.07
C CYS A 110 1.81 -4.85 5.90
N GLN A 111 0.51 -4.84 6.13
CA GLN A 111 -0.49 -4.44 5.16
C GLN A 111 -1.36 -3.32 5.72
N LEU A 112 -1.34 -2.17 5.07
CA LEU A 112 -2.11 -1.00 5.45
C LEU A 112 -3.12 -0.67 4.35
N SER A 113 -4.39 -0.61 4.71
CA SER A 113 -5.48 -0.31 3.77
C SER A 113 -6.16 1.00 4.18
N GLY A 114 -5.94 2.09 3.44
CA GLY A 114 -6.52 3.39 3.76
C GLY A 114 -6.20 3.87 5.18
N THR A 115 -5.05 3.51 5.72
CA THR A 115 -4.66 3.76 7.10
C THR A 115 -3.94 5.10 7.22
N SER A 116 -4.32 5.90 8.20
CA SER A 116 -3.63 7.15 8.53
C SER A 116 -2.84 6.98 9.82
N ILE A 117 -1.53 7.19 9.76
CA ILE A 117 -0.64 7.13 10.92
C ILE A 117 0.01 8.48 11.12
N THR A 118 -0.17 9.05 12.30
CA THR A 118 0.37 10.36 12.66
C THR A 118 1.17 10.27 13.95
N ALA A 119 2.45 10.60 13.91
CA ALA A 119 3.30 10.71 15.08
C ALA A 119 3.70 12.17 15.33
N ARG A 120 3.45 12.70 16.51
CA ARG A 120 3.81 14.08 16.87
C ARG A 120 5.18 14.18 17.52
N SER A 121 5.37 13.50 18.63
CA SER A 121 6.63 13.55 19.42
C SER A 121 6.98 12.18 19.99
N THR A 122 6.46 11.13 19.42
CA THR A 122 6.63 9.76 19.89
C THR A 122 7.02 8.83 18.76
N VAL A 123 7.34 7.60 19.12
CA VAL A 123 7.62 6.51 18.17
C VAL A 123 6.38 5.64 18.03
N ILE A 124 5.92 5.47 16.80
CA ILE A 124 4.91 4.49 16.44
C ILE A 124 5.60 3.37 15.68
N ARG A 125 5.57 2.18 16.25
CA ARG A 125 6.22 1.01 15.67
C ARG A 125 5.21 -0.10 15.43
N LEU A 126 5.11 -0.55 14.20
CA LEU A 126 4.35 -1.74 13.83
C LEU A 126 5.31 -2.92 13.76
N GLY A 127 4.92 -4.03 14.36
CA GLY A 127 5.68 -5.28 14.30
C GLY A 127 5.65 -5.91 12.91
N ARG A 128 6.02 -7.18 12.84
CA ARG A 128 6.02 -7.93 11.58
C ARG A 128 4.60 -8.38 11.23
N GLN A 129 4.28 -8.34 9.95
CA GLN A 129 3.02 -8.86 9.39
C GLN A 129 1.74 -8.32 10.08
N VAL A 130 1.79 -7.08 10.53
CA VAL A 130 0.61 -6.40 11.07
C VAL A 130 -0.30 -6.00 9.92
N MET A 131 -1.59 -6.30 10.05
CA MET A 131 -2.60 -5.96 9.07
C MET A 131 -3.61 -5.00 9.68
N PHE A 132 -3.77 -3.84 9.05
CA PHE A 132 -4.85 -2.91 9.38
C PHE A 132 -5.99 -3.06 8.37
N GLY A 133 -7.20 -3.14 8.88
CA GLY A 133 -8.40 -3.05 8.07
C GLY A 133 -8.58 -1.65 7.47
N PRO A 134 -9.58 -1.49 6.58
CA PRO A 134 -9.82 -0.21 5.93
C PRO A 134 -10.10 0.93 6.90
N ASN A 135 -9.58 2.11 6.58
CA ASN A 135 -9.87 3.38 7.25
C ASN A 135 -9.48 3.44 8.76
N CYS A 136 -8.43 2.72 9.14
CA CYS A 136 -7.87 2.84 10.49
C CYS A 136 -7.09 4.14 10.67
N ILE A 137 -7.16 4.69 11.88
CA ILE A 137 -6.41 5.89 12.26
C ILE A 137 -5.57 5.56 13.50
N VAL A 138 -4.28 5.85 13.43
CA VAL A 138 -3.33 5.71 14.54
C VAL A 138 -2.69 7.06 14.82
N VAL A 139 -2.81 7.49 16.03
CA VAL A 139 -2.25 8.77 16.48
C VAL A 139 -1.47 8.61 17.78
#